data_dde688d1ef3585d67474752ec59963ed
#
_entry.id   dde688d1ef3585d67474752ec59963ed
#
_cell.length_a   1.000
_cell.length_b   1.000
_cell.length_c   1.000
_cell.angle_alpha   90.00
_cell.angle_beta   90.00
_cell.angle_gamma   90.00
#
_symmetry.space_group_name_H-M   'P 1'
#
loop_
_entity.id
_entity.type
_entity.pdbx_description
1 polymer ?
#
loop_
_entity_poly.entity_id
_entity_poly.type
_entity_poly.pdbx_seq_one_letter_code
_entity_poly.pdbx_strand_id
1 'polypeptide(L)'
;MSGWKWSGHGYFDANFGTRALEQDFNYWTWGRFPIFGGTKCFYDLELKDGKKESYAFNFDADGKGSSIIDPPPIKKFKRSLWAIKRSTRCDKSSEPRQIKNMLDAPFYSRSAVETTLDGQKTTGVFEALDLHRFRNPTILAMLAVRVPRRKRWTFK
;
A
#
# COMPACT_ATOMS: atom_id res chain seq x y z
N MET A 1 32.73 -14.65 9.90
CA MET A 1 31.54 -13.78 9.80
C MET A 1 30.28 -14.63 9.97
N SER A 2 29.52 -14.43 11.04
CA SER A 2 28.23 -15.13 11.22
C SER A 2 27.22 -14.47 10.29
N GLY A 3 26.92 -15.08 9.14
CA GLY A 3 25.89 -14.64 8.23
C GLY A 3 24.50 -14.93 8.80
N TRP A 4 23.60 -13.94 8.79
CA TRP A 4 22.20 -14.17 9.09
C TRP A 4 21.54 -14.91 7.92
N LYS A 5 20.83 -16.01 8.21
CA LYS A 5 20.07 -16.76 7.22
C LYS A 5 18.59 -16.70 7.62
N TRP A 6 17.75 -16.27 6.70
CA TRP A 6 16.29 -16.22 6.90
C TRP A 6 15.59 -16.66 5.62
N SER A 7 14.36 -17.10 5.75
CA SER A 7 13.47 -17.36 4.63
C SER A 7 12.11 -16.72 4.89
N GLY A 8 11.43 -16.29 3.84
CA GLY A 8 10.12 -15.63 3.96
C GLY A 8 9.65 -15.08 2.63
N HIS A 9 8.47 -14.47 2.63
CA HIS A 9 7.93 -13.79 1.45
C HIS A 9 8.64 -12.46 1.25
N GLY A 10 9.17 -12.24 0.05
CA GLY A 10 9.72 -10.97 -0.40
C GLY A 10 8.83 -10.34 -1.47
N TYR A 11 8.95 -9.03 -1.62
CA TYR A 11 8.35 -8.27 -2.71
C TYR A 11 9.28 -7.13 -3.09
N PHE A 12 9.46 -6.98 -4.38
CA PHE A 12 10.19 -5.86 -4.96
C PHE A 12 9.31 -5.20 -6.02
N ASP A 13 9.26 -3.89 -5.99
CA ASP A 13 8.52 -3.05 -6.91
C ASP A 13 9.36 -1.81 -7.20
N ALA A 14 9.29 -1.30 -8.42
CA ALA A 14 9.97 -0.08 -8.83
C ALA A 14 9.04 0.75 -9.71
N ASN A 15 8.72 1.96 -9.25
CA ASN A 15 7.97 2.94 -10.00
C ASN A 15 8.89 4.07 -10.42
N PHE A 16 8.89 4.42 -11.69
CA PHE A 16 9.68 5.51 -12.22
C PHE A 16 8.92 6.24 -13.33
N GLY A 17 9.24 7.49 -13.51
CA GLY A 17 8.60 8.34 -14.50
C GLY A 17 9.42 9.62 -14.74
N THR A 18 9.02 10.37 -15.73
CA THR A 18 9.66 11.65 -16.10
C THR A 18 9.08 12.85 -15.35
N ARG A 19 8.01 12.64 -14.59
CA ARG A 19 7.30 13.69 -13.84
C ARG A 19 7.14 13.28 -12.39
N ALA A 20 7.03 14.24 -11.49
CA ALA A 20 6.73 14.01 -10.10
C ALA A 20 5.29 13.50 -9.93
N LEU A 21 5.08 12.51 -9.05
CA LEU A 21 3.78 11.83 -8.88
C LEU A 21 2.63 12.80 -8.58
N GLU A 22 2.88 13.83 -7.79
CA GLU A 22 1.88 14.84 -7.44
C GLU A 22 1.45 15.72 -8.63
N GLN A 23 2.10 15.64 -9.76
CA GLN A 23 1.69 16.32 -10.99
C GLN A 23 0.60 15.55 -11.73
N ASP A 24 0.57 14.24 -11.61
CA ASP A 24 -0.33 13.36 -12.36
C ASP A 24 -1.44 12.79 -11.48
N PHE A 25 -1.21 12.60 -10.18
CA PHE A 25 -2.13 11.94 -9.27
C PHE A 25 -2.60 12.85 -8.13
N ASN A 26 -3.84 12.67 -7.70
CA ASN A 26 -4.40 13.22 -6.47
C ASN A 26 -4.28 12.23 -5.31
N TYR A 27 -4.52 10.96 -5.59
CA TYR A 27 -4.59 9.93 -4.60
C TYR A 27 -4.19 8.58 -5.19
N TRP A 28 -3.61 7.73 -4.35
CA TRP A 28 -3.22 6.40 -4.75
C TRP A 28 -3.29 5.46 -3.56
N THR A 29 -3.79 4.25 -3.78
CA THR A 29 -3.66 3.15 -2.84
C THR A 29 -2.99 1.97 -3.52
N TRP A 30 -2.23 1.25 -2.73
CA TRP A 30 -1.58 0.02 -3.13
C TRP A 30 -1.81 -1.04 -2.05
N GLY A 31 -2.00 -2.29 -2.46
CA GLY A 31 -2.12 -3.40 -1.54
C GLY A 31 -1.58 -4.69 -2.13
N ARG A 32 -0.87 -5.46 -1.30
CA ARG A 32 -0.35 -6.77 -1.63
C ARG A 32 -0.81 -7.77 -0.58
N PHE A 33 -1.51 -8.79 -1.03
CA PHE A 33 -2.17 -9.78 -0.19
C PHE A 33 -1.76 -11.20 -0.61
N PRO A 34 -0.98 -11.92 0.22
CA PRO A 34 -0.71 -13.33 -0.01
C PRO A 34 -2.01 -14.14 0.02
N ILE A 35 -2.17 -15.06 -0.92
CA ILE A 35 -3.27 -16.02 -0.96
C ILE A 35 -2.71 -17.43 -1.15
N PHE A 36 -3.54 -18.45 -0.98
CA PHE A 36 -3.12 -19.80 -1.33
C PHE A 36 -2.72 -19.85 -2.80
N GLY A 37 -1.52 -20.36 -3.06
CA GLY A 37 -0.97 -20.48 -4.41
C GLY A 37 -0.41 -19.20 -5.02
N GLY A 38 -0.32 -18.08 -4.25
CA GLY A 38 0.27 -16.87 -4.82
C GLY A 38 0.05 -15.57 -4.04
N THR A 39 -0.09 -14.48 -4.77
CA THR A 39 -0.25 -13.14 -4.21
C THR A 39 -1.10 -12.26 -5.13
N LYS A 40 -2.05 -11.53 -4.58
CA LYS A 40 -2.79 -10.49 -5.30
C LYS A 40 -2.24 -9.10 -4.98
N CYS A 41 -2.07 -8.29 -6.02
CA CYS A 41 -1.65 -6.89 -5.91
C CYS A 41 -2.70 -5.99 -6.54
N PHE A 42 -2.99 -4.89 -5.87
CA PHE A 42 -3.98 -3.90 -6.31
C PHE A 42 -3.39 -2.50 -6.28
N TYR A 43 -3.64 -1.74 -7.34
CA TYR A 43 -3.38 -0.31 -7.44
C TYR A 43 -4.69 0.38 -7.78
N ASP A 44 -5.13 1.30 -6.95
CA ASP A 44 -6.30 2.13 -7.20
C ASP A 44 -5.88 3.59 -7.15
N LEU A 45 -6.07 4.31 -8.26
CA LEU A 45 -5.51 5.62 -8.54
C LEU A 45 -6.64 6.64 -8.78
N GLU A 46 -6.42 7.87 -8.34
CA GLU A 46 -7.21 9.03 -8.72
C GLU A 46 -6.29 10.05 -9.40
N LEU A 47 -6.52 10.28 -10.68
CA LEU A 47 -5.76 11.23 -11.49
C LEU A 47 -6.15 12.68 -11.18
N LYS A 48 -5.37 13.62 -11.69
CA LYS A 48 -5.61 15.06 -11.53
C LYS A 48 -6.93 15.55 -12.09
N ASP A 49 -7.37 14.98 -13.18
CA ASP A 49 -8.64 15.28 -13.83
C ASP A 49 -9.85 14.63 -13.10
N GLY A 50 -9.60 13.90 -12.01
CA GLY A 50 -10.62 13.17 -11.25
C GLY A 50 -10.93 11.78 -11.79
N LYS A 51 -10.35 11.38 -12.90
CA LYS A 51 -10.51 10.03 -13.45
C LYS A 51 -9.91 9.02 -12.47
N LYS A 52 -10.58 7.87 -12.35
CA LYS A 52 -10.11 6.75 -11.54
C LYS A 52 -9.61 5.64 -12.43
N GLU A 53 -8.47 5.09 -12.06
CA GLU A 53 -7.87 3.92 -12.69
C GLU A 53 -7.58 2.85 -11.66
N SER A 54 -7.67 1.60 -12.08
CA SER A 54 -7.45 0.45 -11.20
C SER A 54 -6.67 -0.61 -11.95
N TYR A 55 -5.65 -1.13 -11.30
CA TYR A 55 -4.87 -2.25 -11.81
C TYR A 55 -4.86 -3.35 -10.76
N ALA A 56 -5.15 -4.56 -11.18
CA ALA A 56 -5.22 -5.73 -10.31
C ALA A 56 -4.44 -6.89 -10.95
N PHE A 57 -3.55 -7.48 -10.18
CA PHE A 57 -2.68 -8.56 -10.64
C PHE A 57 -2.74 -9.75 -9.68
N ASN A 58 -2.68 -10.92 -10.26
CA ASN A 58 -2.44 -12.16 -9.56
C ASN A 58 -1.05 -12.69 -9.95
N PHE A 59 -0.22 -12.97 -8.96
CA PHE A 59 1.07 -13.64 -9.14
C PHE A 59 0.94 -15.05 -8.55
N ASP A 60 1.27 -16.07 -9.32
CA ASP A 60 1.30 -17.45 -8.85
C ASP A 60 2.54 -17.73 -7.96
N ALA A 61 2.69 -18.96 -7.51
CA ALA A 61 3.80 -19.38 -6.66
C ALA A 61 5.17 -19.26 -7.36
N ASP A 62 5.20 -19.34 -8.69
CA ASP A 62 6.40 -19.22 -9.51
C ASP A 62 6.71 -17.75 -9.87
N GLY A 63 5.85 -16.82 -9.45
CA GLY A 63 6.00 -15.38 -9.69
C GLY A 63 5.47 -14.92 -11.05
N LYS A 64 4.77 -15.77 -11.80
CA LYS A 64 4.16 -15.39 -13.08
C LYS A 64 2.91 -14.54 -12.82
N GLY A 65 2.92 -13.33 -13.38
CA GLY A 65 1.84 -12.36 -13.22
C GLY A 65 0.74 -12.51 -14.28
N SER A 66 -0.50 -12.28 -13.89
CA SER A 66 -1.66 -12.14 -14.77
C SER A 66 -2.57 -11.02 -14.27
N SER A 67 -3.24 -10.32 -15.19
CA SER A 67 -4.22 -9.28 -14.83
C SER A 67 -5.52 -9.91 -14.36
N ILE A 68 -6.12 -9.30 -13.31
CA ILE A 68 -7.46 -9.66 -12.84
C ILE A 68 -8.45 -8.71 -13.53
N ILE A 69 -9.30 -9.25 -14.41
CA ILE A 69 -10.24 -8.45 -15.23
C ILE A 69 -11.38 -7.90 -14.38
N ASP A 70 -11.93 -8.69 -13.46
CA ASP A 70 -13.01 -8.29 -12.55
C ASP A 70 -12.53 -8.42 -11.08
N PRO A 71 -11.79 -7.42 -10.57
CA PRO A 71 -11.30 -7.49 -9.20
C PRO A 71 -12.43 -7.28 -8.18
N PRO A 72 -12.31 -7.82 -6.96
CA PRO A 72 -13.27 -7.58 -5.89
C PRO A 72 -13.53 -6.08 -5.67
N PRO A 73 -14.71 -5.70 -5.14
CA PRO A 73 -15.07 -4.30 -4.93
C PRO A 73 -14.11 -3.60 -3.96
N ILE A 74 -13.96 -2.28 -4.17
CA ILE A 74 -13.22 -1.42 -3.25
C ILE A 74 -14.07 -1.17 -2.01
N LYS A 75 -13.54 -1.45 -0.84
CA LYS A 75 -14.18 -1.15 0.44
C LYS A 75 -13.33 -0.24 1.29
N LYS A 76 -13.98 0.74 1.92
CA LYS A 76 -13.34 1.69 2.84
C LYS A 76 -13.13 1.02 4.21
N PHE A 77 -12.07 1.42 4.90
CA PHE A 77 -11.86 1.05 6.30
C PHE A 77 -11.36 2.26 7.11
N LYS A 78 -11.10 2.06 8.40
CA LYS A 78 -10.75 3.13 9.33
C LYS A 78 -9.64 4.03 8.76
N ARG A 79 -9.85 5.35 8.79
CA ARG A 79 -8.83 6.34 8.40
C ARG A 79 -7.59 6.22 9.28
N SER A 80 -6.46 6.69 8.77
CA SER A 80 -5.22 6.78 9.55
C SER A 80 -5.32 7.81 10.69
N LEU A 81 -4.31 7.88 11.56
CA LEU A 81 -4.23 8.91 12.60
C LEU A 81 -4.26 10.33 12.01
N TRP A 82 -3.61 10.53 10.87
CA TRP A 82 -3.64 11.77 10.10
C TRP A 82 -4.88 11.91 9.19
N ALA A 83 -5.92 11.11 9.45
CA ALA A 83 -7.19 11.13 8.70
C ALA A 83 -7.04 10.86 7.18
N ILE A 84 -5.97 10.18 6.75
CA ILE A 84 -5.83 9.68 5.37
C ILE A 84 -6.99 8.71 5.11
N LYS A 85 -7.69 8.89 3.99
CA LYS A 85 -8.73 7.96 3.52
C LYS A 85 -8.05 6.64 3.15
N ARG A 86 -8.67 5.53 3.48
CA ARG A 86 -8.11 4.22 3.15
C ARG A 86 -9.20 3.31 2.63
N SER A 87 -8.90 2.63 1.53
CA SER A 87 -9.77 1.64 0.92
C SER A 87 -8.94 0.58 0.21
N THR A 88 -9.38 -0.65 0.24
CA THR A 88 -8.74 -1.75 -0.47
C THR A 88 -9.76 -2.71 -1.02
N ARG A 89 -9.31 -3.70 -1.78
CA ARG A 89 -10.17 -4.72 -2.36
C ARG A 89 -10.54 -5.76 -1.31
N CYS A 90 -11.82 -6.17 -1.33
CA CYS A 90 -12.38 -7.14 -0.40
C CYS A 90 -13.63 -7.78 -1.01
N ASP A 91 -13.85 -9.06 -0.78
CA ASP A 91 -15.06 -9.77 -1.21
C ASP A 91 -16.32 -9.08 -0.67
N LYS A 92 -17.44 -9.18 -1.40
CA LYS A 92 -18.70 -8.47 -1.10
C LYS A 92 -19.21 -8.71 0.32
N SER A 93 -19.06 -9.92 0.83
CA SER A 93 -19.53 -10.35 2.15
C SER A 93 -18.61 -9.99 3.32
N SER A 94 -17.45 -9.39 3.07
CA SER A 94 -16.41 -9.15 4.07
C SER A 94 -16.00 -7.68 4.11
N GLU A 95 -15.33 -7.26 5.19
CA GLU A 95 -14.84 -5.90 5.37
C GLU A 95 -13.34 -5.90 5.69
N PRO A 96 -12.54 -5.00 5.08
CA PRO A 96 -11.13 -4.89 5.38
C PRO A 96 -10.90 -4.25 6.75
N ARG A 97 -9.89 -4.73 7.46
CA ARG A 97 -9.57 -4.28 8.82
C ARG A 97 -8.07 -4.05 9.00
N GLN A 98 -7.70 -2.91 9.58
CA GLN A 98 -6.31 -2.70 9.98
C GLN A 98 -5.94 -3.62 11.14
N ILE A 99 -4.85 -4.39 10.98
CA ILE A 99 -4.26 -5.23 12.03
C ILE A 99 -3.15 -4.49 12.75
N LYS A 100 -2.29 -3.80 12.00
CA LYS A 100 -1.13 -3.07 12.56
C LYS A 100 -0.89 -1.80 11.78
N ASN A 101 -0.67 -0.70 12.49
CA ASN A 101 -0.10 0.50 11.89
C ASN A 101 1.42 0.35 11.79
N MET A 102 1.98 0.56 10.60
CA MET A 102 3.41 0.45 10.34
C MET A 102 4.06 1.82 10.20
N LEU A 103 3.38 2.74 9.48
CA LEU A 103 3.78 4.12 9.30
C LEU A 103 2.55 4.98 9.09
N ASP A 104 2.51 6.14 9.71
CA ASP A 104 1.45 7.12 9.52
C ASP A 104 2.07 8.53 9.49
N ALA A 105 1.90 9.20 8.37
CA ALA A 105 2.40 10.54 8.09
C ALA A 105 1.25 11.42 7.56
N PRO A 106 1.40 12.73 7.52
CA PRO A 106 0.33 13.64 7.08
C PRO A 106 -0.24 13.36 5.69
N PHE A 107 0.54 12.71 4.82
CA PHE A 107 0.19 12.42 3.43
C PHE A 107 0.30 10.93 3.06
N TYR A 108 0.84 10.08 3.93
CA TYR A 108 1.11 8.68 3.66
C TYR A 108 0.75 7.79 4.84
N SER A 109 0.17 6.63 4.56
CA SER A 109 -0.13 5.61 5.57
C SER A 109 0.24 4.23 5.06
N ARG A 110 0.98 3.46 5.86
CA ARG A 110 1.30 2.06 5.61
C ARG A 110 0.84 1.19 6.77
N SER A 111 0.15 0.11 6.47
CA SER A 111 -0.45 -0.76 7.49
C SER A 111 -0.45 -2.22 7.05
N ALA A 112 -0.45 -3.13 8.03
CA ALA A 112 -0.93 -4.48 7.80
C ALA A 112 -2.46 -4.46 7.85
N VAL A 113 -3.09 -4.98 6.80
CA VAL A 113 -4.56 -5.01 6.64
C VAL A 113 -5.00 -6.43 6.39
N GLU A 114 -6.02 -6.87 7.13
CA GLU A 114 -6.74 -8.09 6.89
C GLU A 114 -7.88 -7.83 5.91
N THR A 115 -8.02 -8.68 4.91
CA THR A 115 -9.12 -8.66 3.95
C THR A 115 -9.50 -10.08 3.55
N THR A 116 -10.61 -10.26 2.84
CA THR A 116 -11.00 -11.55 2.26
C THR A 116 -11.00 -11.42 0.74
N LEU A 117 -10.32 -12.33 0.08
CA LEU A 117 -10.16 -12.38 -1.38
C LEU A 117 -10.38 -13.81 -1.86
N ASP A 118 -11.32 -14.01 -2.79
CA ASP A 118 -11.73 -15.34 -3.28
C ASP A 118 -12.13 -16.28 -2.14
N GLY A 119 -12.86 -15.77 -1.14
CA GLY A 119 -13.25 -16.53 0.04
C GLY A 119 -12.11 -16.79 1.06
N GLN A 120 -10.88 -16.39 0.75
CA GLN A 120 -9.74 -16.59 1.62
C GLN A 120 -9.45 -15.34 2.47
N LYS A 121 -9.43 -15.52 3.77
CA LYS A 121 -8.98 -14.49 4.72
C LYS A 121 -7.47 -14.37 4.65
N THR A 122 -6.97 -13.16 4.42
CA THR A 122 -5.54 -12.89 4.27
C THR A 122 -5.14 -11.59 4.96
N THR A 123 -3.87 -11.49 5.33
CA THR A 123 -3.26 -10.26 5.84
C THR A 123 -2.12 -9.85 4.94
N GLY A 124 -2.19 -8.63 4.45
CA GLY A 124 -1.22 -8.06 3.54
C GLY A 124 -0.73 -6.69 3.95
N VAL A 125 0.18 -6.14 3.16
CA VAL A 125 0.66 -4.77 3.28
C VAL A 125 -0.23 -3.88 2.41
N PHE A 126 -0.64 -2.77 2.99
CA PHE A 126 -1.45 -1.75 2.34
C PHE A 126 -0.82 -0.38 2.52
N GLU A 127 -0.87 0.43 1.48
CA GLU A 127 -0.39 1.80 1.45
C GLU A 127 -1.45 2.74 0.87
N ALA A 128 -1.50 3.95 1.41
CA ALA A 128 -2.31 5.05 0.90
C ALA A 128 -1.48 6.33 0.86
N LEU A 129 -1.51 7.01 -0.26
CA LEU A 129 -0.75 8.23 -0.52
C LEU A 129 -1.71 9.34 -0.97
N ASP A 130 -1.80 10.40 -0.17
CA ASP A 130 -2.58 11.62 -0.46
C ASP A 130 -1.66 12.67 -1.06
N LEU A 131 -1.59 12.70 -2.39
CA LEU A 131 -0.71 13.61 -3.14
C LEU A 131 -1.23 15.05 -3.17
N HIS A 132 -2.52 15.25 -2.89
CA HIS A 132 -3.06 16.59 -2.69
C HIS A 132 -2.47 17.24 -1.42
N ARG A 133 -2.37 16.48 -0.32
CA ARG A 133 -1.73 16.94 0.91
C ARG A 133 -0.21 17.07 0.77
N PHE A 134 0.42 16.15 0.04
CA PHE A 134 1.87 16.16 -0.21
C PHE A 134 2.36 17.48 -0.84
N ARG A 135 1.51 18.17 -1.63
CA ARG A 135 1.85 19.47 -2.23
C ARG A 135 1.82 20.64 -1.25
N ASN A 136 1.30 20.45 -0.06
CA ASN A 136 1.25 21.53 0.92
C ASN A 136 2.69 21.89 1.36
N PRO A 137 3.13 23.15 1.20
CA PRO A 137 4.50 23.57 1.55
C PRO A 137 4.88 23.27 2.98
N THR A 138 3.93 23.34 3.93
CA THR A 138 4.18 23.01 5.35
C THR A 138 4.48 21.52 5.53
N ILE A 139 3.83 20.65 4.76
CA ILE A 139 4.08 19.20 4.78
C ILE A 139 5.42 18.89 4.12
N LEU A 140 5.75 19.56 3.01
CA LEU A 140 7.06 19.43 2.36
C LEU A 140 8.20 19.86 3.30
N ALA A 141 8.02 20.95 4.05
CA ALA A 141 9.00 21.38 5.04
C ALA A 141 9.22 20.33 6.14
N MET A 142 8.18 19.58 6.54
CA MET A 142 8.30 18.48 7.51
C MET A 142 9.18 17.33 7.00
N LEU A 143 9.27 17.09 5.68
CA LEU A 143 10.14 16.07 5.10
C LEU A 143 11.62 16.40 5.26
N ALA A 144 11.98 17.69 5.39
CA ALA A 144 13.34 18.13 5.62
C ALA A 144 13.82 17.85 7.05
N VAL A 145 12.90 17.57 8.00
CA VAL A 145 13.24 17.23 9.38
C VAL A 145 13.85 15.82 9.40
N ARG A 146 15.17 15.78 9.54
CA ARG A 146 15.88 14.50 9.76
C ARG A 146 15.58 14.00 11.17
N VAL A 147 14.97 12.83 11.28
CA VAL A 147 14.90 12.13 12.57
C VAL A 147 16.29 11.58 12.88
N PRO A 148 17.00 12.11 13.90
CA PRO A 148 18.33 11.63 14.22
C PRO A 148 18.25 10.15 14.63
N ARG A 149 19.05 9.31 13.99
CA ARG A 149 19.18 7.90 14.38
C ARG A 149 19.79 7.86 15.79
N ARG A 150 19.04 7.36 16.74
CA ARG A 150 19.57 7.15 18.09
C ARG A 150 20.56 5.96 18.04
N LYS A 151 21.71 6.07 18.70
CA LYS A 151 22.70 4.98 18.81
C LYS A 151 22.13 3.65 19.35
N ARG A 152 20.97 3.70 20.03
CA ARG A 152 20.25 2.52 20.55
C ARG A 152 19.38 1.81 19.49
N TRP A 153 19.23 2.35 18.30
CA TRP A 153 18.50 1.66 17.22
C TRP A 153 19.44 0.67 16.55
N THR A 154 19.74 -0.40 17.26
CA THR A 154 20.32 -1.59 16.67
C THR A 154 19.19 -2.40 16.06
N PHE A 155 19.16 -2.52 14.76
CA PHE A 155 18.37 -3.54 14.09
C PHE A 155 18.99 -4.89 14.45
N LYS A 156 18.38 -5.61 15.41
CA LYS A 156 18.71 -7.00 15.69
C LYS A 156 17.97 -7.90 14.74
#